data_cdb25a7f474f57df01b5c2163d793f00
#
_entry.id   cdb25a7f474f57df01b5c2163d793f00
#
_cell.length_a   1.000
_cell.length_b   1.000
_cell.length_c   1.000
_cell.angle_alpha   90.00
_cell.angle_beta   90.00
_cell.angle_gamma   90.00
#
_symmetry.space_group_name_H-M   'P 1'
#
loop_
_entity.id
_entity.type
_entity.pdbx_description
1 polymer ?
#
loop_
_entity_poly.entity_id
_entity_poly.type
_entity_poly.pdbx_seq_one_letter_code
_entity_poly.pdbx_strand_id
1 'polypeptide(L)'
;AYFFGGFFTLREAIDNLRMKKFEIDTLMLVAAAGAAALGAWAEGALLLFLFSLGHALEHYAMGRAKKAIEALAKLAPETATVRRGGQTSEIPVEQMVVGDIAIVRPNERLPADGFVIKGTSAINQAPVTGESIPVDKVPVADAAAARAKPDAVDAESRVFAGTINGGGAIEIEVTRRSNESALAKVVKMVSEAETQKSPTQRFTDRFERIFVPAVLVLSVLLLFAWVVVDEPF
;
A
#
# COMPACT_ATOMS: atom_id res chain seq x y z
N ALA A 1 15.12 -29.79 2.56
CA ALA A 1 13.89 -29.27 1.92
C ALA A 1 12.71 -29.34 2.89
N TYR A 2 12.37 -30.52 3.45
CA TYR A 2 11.24 -30.68 4.39
C TYR A 2 11.33 -29.77 5.62
N PHE A 3 12.49 -29.60 6.20
CA PHE A 3 12.67 -28.74 7.38
C PHE A 3 12.53 -27.26 7.02
N PHE A 4 13.28 -26.79 6.02
CA PHE A 4 13.28 -25.36 5.67
C PHE A 4 12.05 -24.92 4.86
N GLY A 5 11.59 -25.74 3.90
CA GLY A 5 10.40 -25.44 3.11
C GLY A 5 9.10 -25.70 3.86
N GLY A 6 9.07 -26.74 4.72
CA GLY A 6 7.88 -27.10 5.48
C GLY A 6 7.66 -26.29 6.75
N PHE A 7 8.71 -25.71 7.36
CA PHE A 7 8.56 -25.00 8.65
C PHE A 7 7.65 -23.77 8.55
N PHE A 8 7.90 -22.93 7.56
CA PHE A 8 7.09 -21.71 7.34
C PHE A 8 5.67 -22.08 6.90
N THR A 9 5.53 -22.99 5.97
CA THR A 9 4.23 -23.49 5.49
C THR A 9 3.42 -24.15 6.60
N LEU A 10 4.07 -24.92 7.50
CA LEU A 10 3.41 -25.55 8.64
C LEU A 10 2.90 -24.50 9.65
N ARG A 11 3.70 -23.48 9.94
CA ARG A 11 3.29 -22.40 10.83
C ARG A 11 2.09 -21.64 10.26
N GLU A 12 2.11 -21.32 8.99
CA GLU A 12 1.04 -20.62 8.28
C GLU A 12 -0.25 -21.48 8.21
N ALA A 13 -0.10 -22.76 7.90
CA ALA A 13 -1.22 -23.71 7.91
C ALA A 13 -1.84 -23.87 9.31
N ILE A 14 -1.03 -23.89 10.39
CA ILE A 14 -1.56 -23.94 11.76
C ILE A 14 -2.33 -22.68 12.11
N ASP A 15 -1.82 -21.51 11.74
CA ASP A 15 -2.49 -20.23 12.00
C ASP A 15 -3.79 -20.12 11.18
N ASN A 16 -3.80 -20.57 9.93
CA ASN A 16 -4.97 -20.62 9.07
C ASN A 16 -6.03 -21.62 9.60
N LEU A 17 -5.58 -22.79 10.07
CA LEU A 17 -6.47 -23.80 10.65
C LEU A 17 -7.13 -23.31 11.95
N ARG A 18 -6.38 -22.57 12.81
CA ARG A 18 -6.94 -21.90 14.00
C ARG A 18 -8.00 -20.87 13.64
N MET A 19 -7.85 -20.20 12.51
CA MET A 19 -8.86 -19.25 11.98
C MET A 19 -9.98 -19.95 11.19
N LYS A 20 -10.02 -21.30 11.15
CA LYS A 20 -10.95 -22.12 10.34
C LYS A 20 -10.91 -21.78 8.85
N LYS A 21 -9.75 -21.38 8.37
CA LYS A 21 -9.49 -21.16 6.95
C LYS A 21 -8.75 -22.38 6.41
N PHE A 22 -9.38 -23.06 5.45
CA PHE A 22 -8.76 -24.16 4.72
C PHE A 22 -8.23 -23.59 3.41
N GLU A 23 -6.95 -23.37 3.37
CA GLU A 23 -6.23 -22.84 2.20
C GLU A 23 -5.43 -23.98 1.54
N ILE A 24 -4.96 -23.74 0.33
CA ILE A 24 -4.18 -24.70 -0.48
C ILE A 24 -2.90 -25.16 0.24
N ASP A 25 -2.35 -24.36 1.12
CA ASP A 25 -1.19 -24.64 1.96
C ASP A 25 -1.37 -25.92 2.80
N THR A 26 -2.57 -26.09 3.37
CA THR A 26 -2.91 -27.28 4.14
C THR A 26 -2.87 -28.53 3.26
N LEU A 27 -3.40 -28.43 2.03
CA LEU A 27 -3.40 -29.52 1.07
C LEU A 27 -1.96 -29.90 0.65
N MET A 28 -1.11 -28.90 0.42
CA MET A 28 0.30 -29.11 0.07
C MET A 28 1.08 -29.83 1.17
N LEU A 29 0.86 -29.46 2.44
CA LEU A 29 1.46 -30.14 3.58
C LEU A 29 0.99 -31.59 3.71
N VAL A 30 -0.31 -31.84 3.54
CA VAL A 30 -0.86 -33.21 3.56
C VAL A 30 -0.29 -34.04 2.41
N ALA A 31 -0.18 -33.47 1.21
CA ALA A 31 0.41 -34.14 0.05
C ALA A 31 1.91 -34.46 0.28
N ALA A 32 2.68 -33.50 0.82
CA ALA A 32 4.09 -33.74 1.14
C ALA A 32 4.28 -34.77 2.25
N ALA A 33 3.41 -34.79 3.27
CA ALA A 33 3.42 -35.80 4.33
C ALA A 33 3.04 -37.19 3.79
N GLY A 34 2.05 -37.26 2.89
CA GLY A 34 1.67 -38.49 2.21
C GLY A 34 2.80 -39.04 1.34
N ALA A 35 3.46 -38.20 0.55
CA ALA A 35 4.63 -38.56 -0.24
C ALA A 35 5.77 -39.14 0.64
N ALA A 36 6.04 -38.50 1.78
CA ALA A 36 7.04 -38.98 2.73
C ALA A 36 6.65 -40.37 3.33
N ALA A 37 5.37 -40.57 3.67
CA ALA A 37 4.87 -41.84 4.21
C ALA A 37 4.98 -43.00 3.21
N LEU A 38 4.82 -42.70 1.91
CA LEU A 38 4.99 -43.64 0.81
C LEU A 38 6.45 -43.84 0.36
N GLY A 39 7.42 -43.19 1.01
CA GLY A 39 8.83 -43.26 0.65
C GLY A 39 9.24 -42.36 -0.51
N ALA A 40 8.32 -41.58 -1.10
CA ALA A 40 8.55 -40.66 -2.20
C ALA A 40 9.07 -39.28 -1.69
N TRP A 41 10.18 -39.31 -0.97
CA TRP A 41 10.77 -38.12 -0.29
C TRP A 41 11.16 -37.01 -1.26
N ALA A 42 11.64 -37.38 -2.47
CA ALA A 42 12.10 -36.42 -3.46
C ALA A 42 10.94 -35.59 -4.03
N GLU A 43 9.81 -36.24 -4.29
CA GLU A 43 8.59 -35.60 -4.81
C GLU A 43 7.98 -34.64 -3.79
N GLY A 44 7.83 -35.07 -2.53
CA GLY A 44 7.36 -34.20 -1.47
C GLY A 44 8.30 -33.02 -1.18
N ALA A 45 9.64 -33.26 -1.26
CA ALA A 45 10.63 -32.19 -1.13
C ALA A 45 10.55 -31.17 -2.27
N LEU A 46 10.38 -31.64 -3.52
CA LEU A 46 10.20 -30.77 -4.70
C LEU A 46 8.92 -29.96 -4.60
N LEU A 47 7.81 -30.59 -4.18
CA LEU A 47 6.52 -29.92 -3.97
C LEU A 47 6.66 -28.75 -2.98
N LEU A 48 7.23 -29.00 -1.80
CA LEU A 48 7.45 -27.98 -0.78
C LEU A 48 8.41 -26.90 -1.24
N PHE A 49 9.44 -27.24 -2.01
CA PHE A 49 10.39 -26.28 -2.55
C PHE A 49 9.73 -25.34 -3.56
N LEU A 50 9.01 -25.86 -4.55
CA LEU A 50 8.33 -25.05 -5.57
C LEU A 50 7.28 -24.16 -4.95
N PHE A 51 6.54 -24.67 -3.97
CA PHE A 51 5.53 -23.91 -3.26
C PHE A 51 6.14 -22.77 -2.44
N SER A 52 7.18 -23.06 -1.66
CA SER A 52 7.93 -22.05 -0.89
C SER A 52 8.56 -20.99 -1.80
N LEU A 53 9.07 -21.39 -2.98
CA LEU A 53 9.60 -20.46 -3.96
C LEU A 53 8.51 -19.55 -4.54
N GLY A 54 7.32 -20.10 -4.83
CA GLY A 54 6.17 -19.33 -5.28
C GLY A 54 5.78 -18.24 -4.29
N HIS A 55 5.59 -18.62 -3.01
CA HIS A 55 5.29 -17.68 -1.92
C HIS A 55 6.40 -16.62 -1.74
N ALA A 56 7.67 -17.02 -1.76
CA ALA A 56 8.77 -16.08 -1.64
C ALA A 56 8.79 -15.03 -2.77
N LEU A 57 8.49 -15.45 -4.01
CA LEU A 57 8.39 -14.55 -5.17
C LEU A 57 7.17 -13.61 -5.05
N GLU A 58 6.04 -14.13 -4.60
CA GLU A 58 4.83 -13.33 -4.35
C GLU A 58 5.09 -12.25 -3.28
N HIS A 59 5.63 -12.64 -2.12
CA HIS A 59 6.00 -11.71 -1.05
C HIS A 59 7.03 -10.67 -1.51
N TYR A 60 8.01 -11.07 -2.33
CA TYR A 60 8.99 -10.15 -2.89
C TYR A 60 8.34 -9.13 -3.83
N ALA A 61 7.46 -9.58 -4.74
CA ALA A 61 6.75 -8.71 -5.66
C ALA A 61 5.84 -7.71 -4.94
N MET A 62 5.04 -8.20 -3.98
CA MET A 62 4.16 -7.36 -3.16
C MET A 62 4.96 -6.37 -2.30
N GLY A 63 6.06 -6.79 -1.69
CA GLY A 63 6.93 -5.92 -0.90
C GLY A 63 7.58 -4.81 -1.75
N ARG A 64 7.89 -5.09 -3.02
CA ARG A 64 8.44 -4.07 -3.94
C ARG A 64 7.39 -3.04 -4.34
N ALA A 65 6.16 -3.48 -4.61
CA ALA A 65 5.04 -2.60 -4.91
C ALA A 65 4.74 -1.67 -3.72
N LYS A 66 4.64 -2.23 -2.50
CA LYS A 66 4.43 -1.46 -1.27
C LYS A 66 5.51 -0.39 -1.06
N LYS A 67 6.79 -0.72 -1.26
CA LYS A 67 7.89 0.25 -1.16
C LYS A 67 7.77 1.39 -2.17
N ALA A 68 7.28 1.13 -3.38
CA ALA A 68 7.06 2.18 -4.38
C ALA A 68 5.98 3.18 -3.92
N ILE A 69 4.89 2.68 -3.30
CA ILE A 69 3.83 3.54 -2.74
C ILE A 69 4.33 4.34 -1.55
N GLU A 70 5.08 3.71 -0.64
CA GLU A 70 5.70 4.39 0.50
C GLU A 70 6.66 5.50 0.05
N ALA A 71 7.34 5.32 -1.09
CA ALA A 71 8.19 6.35 -1.68
C ALA A 71 7.38 7.57 -2.15
N LEU A 72 6.16 7.38 -2.66
CA LEU A 72 5.27 8.50 -3.00
C LEU A 72 4.81 9.26 -1.75
N ALA A 73 4.51 8.56 -0.66
CA ALA A 73 4.13 9.21 0.61
C ALA A 73 5.25 10.09 1.17
N LYS A 74 6.52 9.74 0.94
CA LYS A 74 7.70 10.52 1.34
C LYS A 74 7.97 11.77 0.49
N LEU A 75 7.13 12.06 -0.51
CA LEU A 75 7.26 13.30 -1.28
C LEU A 75 6.87 14.54 -0.47
N ALA A 76 6.03 14.45 0.55
CA ALA A 76 5.79 15.54 1.48
C ALA A 76 6.95 15.68 2.49
N PRO A 77 7.32 16.90 2.92
CA PRO A 77 8.31 17.09 3.99
C PRO A 77 7.74 16.61 5.33
N GLU A 78 8.62 16.27 6.28
CA GLU A 78 8.21 15.84 7.63
C GLU A 78 7.84 17.04 8.51
N THR A 79 8.48 18.19 8.31
CA THR A 79 8.24 19.44 9.08
C THR A 79 7.93 20.60 8.14
N ALA A 80 7.30 21.62 8.68
CA ALA A 80 7.00 22.87 7.97
C ALA A 80 7.21 24.07 8.88
N THR A 81 7.69 25.18 8.30
CA THR A 81 7.76 26.49 8.94
C THR A 81 6.37 27.13 8.85
N VAL A 82 5.68 27.29 9.97
CA VAL A 82 4.32 27.79 10.03
C VAL A 82 4.24 29.06 10.86
N ARG A 83 3.43 30.02 10.40
CA ARG A 83 3.11 31.24 11.15
C ARG A 83 1.68 31.17 11.67
N ARG A 84 1.55 31.20 13.01
CA ARG A 84 0.28 31.27 13.75
C ARG A 84 0.28 32.48 14.66
N GLY A 85 -0.74 33.34 14.59
CA GLY A 85 -0.86 34.48 15.46
C GLY A 85 0.36 35.42 15.48
N GLY A 86 1.07 35.53 14.36
CA GLY A 86 2.28 36.35 14.21
C GLY A 86 3.60 35.69 14.66
N GLN A 87 3.53 34.53 15.30
CA GLN A 87 4.73 33.76 15.66
C GLN A 87 5.05 32.69 14.60
N THR A 88 6.31 32.55 14.26
CA THR A 88 6.80 31.55 13.32
C THR A 88 7.47 30.42 14.09
N SER A 89 7.07 29.18 13.82
CA SER A 89 7.63 27.97 14.41
C SER A 89 7.72 26.85 13.38
N GLU A 90 8.65 25.95 13.60
CA GLU A 90 8.72 24.70 12.83
C GLU A 90 7.89 23.63 13.55
N ILE A 91 6.98 23.02 12.82
CA ILE A 91 6.08 21.97 13.36
C ILE A 91 6.05 20.77 12.41
N PRO A 92 5.74 19.55 12.91
CA PRO A 92 5.42 18.42 12.07
C PRO A 92 4.24 18.74 11.14
N VAL A 93 4.32 18.32 9.88
CA VAL A 93 3.26 18.56 8.87
C VAL A 93 1.92 17.97 9.29
N GLU A 94 1.93 16.88 10.06
CA GLU A 94 0.73 16.25 10.61
C GLU A 94 -0.04 17.16 11.60
N GLN A 95 0.65 18.12 12.23
CA GLN A 95 0.08 19.08 13.19
C GLN A 95 -0.44 20.35 12.53
N MET A 96 -0.28 20.47 11.21
CA MET A 96 -0.82 21.59 10.46
C MET A 96 -2.34 21.51 10.41
N VAL A 97 -2.98 22.66 10.52
CA VAL A 97 -4.44 22.82 10.43
C VAL A 97 -4.81 23.79 9.32
N VAL A 98 -6.06 23.70 8.87
CA VAL A 98 -6.61 24.62 7.88
C VAL A 98 -6.55 26.05 8.42
N GLY A 99 -6.07 26.98 7.59
CA GLY A 99 -5.84 28.39 7.95
C GLY A 99 -4.43 28.71 8.46
N ASP A 100 -3.58 27.70 8.66
CA ASP A 100 -2.14 27.95 8.94
C ASP A 100 -1.48 28.61 7.74
N ILE A 101 -0.51 29.49 8.01
CA ILE A 101 0.30 30.10 6.95
C ILE A 101 1.65 29.40 6.94
N ALA A 102 1.92 28.58 5.93
CA ALA A 102 3.21 27.96 5.75
C ALA A 102 4.15 28.84 4.91
N ILE A 103 5.37 28.99 5.37
CA ILE A 103 6.45 29.73 4.70
C ILE A 103 7.31 28.70 3.98
N VAL A 104 7.35 28.79 2.65
CA VAL A 104 8.11 27.84 1.80
C VAL A 104 9.26 28.59 1.13
N ARG A 105 10.48 28.19 1.45
CA ARG A 105 11.69 28.79 0.90
C ARG A 105 11.98 28.25 -0.51
N PRO A 106 12.88 28.88 -1.25
CA PRO A 106 13.33 28.35 -2.52
C PRO A 106 13.85 26.92 -2.42
N ASN A 107 13.45 26.08 -3.39
CA ASN A 107 13.80 24.65 -3.50
C ASN A 107 13.24 23.75 -2.37
N GLU A 108 12.42 24.26 -1.47
CA GLU A 108 11.73 23.44 -0.47
C GLU A 108 10.49 22.76 -1.07
N ARG A 109 10.12 21.66 -0.47
CA ARG A 109 8.85 20.99 -0.80
C ARG A 109 7.69 21.64 -0.07
N LEU A 110 6.56 21.75 -0.76
CA LEU A 110 5.34 22.29 -0.18
C LEU A 110 4.76 21.30 0.83
N PRO A 111 4.46 21.76 2.06
CA PRO A 111 4.03 20.87 3.14
C PRO A 111 2.54 20.50 3.10
N ALA A 112 1.72 21.30 2.43
CA ALA A 112 0.25 21.14 2.40
C ALA A 112 -0.36 21.65 1.10
N ASP A 113 -1.60 21.22 0.85
CA ASP A 113 -2.46 21.82 -0.18
C ASP A 113 -2.96 23.18 0.33
N GLY A 114 -2.96 24.16 -0.56
CA GLY A 114 -3.38 25.50 -0.22
C GLY A 114 -3.38 26.45 -1.41
N PHE A 115 -3.34 27.73 -1.10
CA PHE A 115 -3.16 28.79 -2.09
C PHE A 115 -2.10 29.80 -1.66
N VAL A 116 -1.46 30.43 -2.63
CA VAL A 116 -0.44 31.44 -2.38
C VAL A 116 -1.09 32.73 -1.91
N ILE A 117 -0.62 33.28 -0.79
CA ILE A 117 -1.05 34.56 -0.25
C ILE A 117 0.00 35.65 -0.41
N LYS A 118 1.27 35.27 -0.57
CA LYS A 118 2.38 36.20 -0.72
C LYS A 118 3.55 35.58 -1.46
N GLY A 119 4.25 36.38 -2.26
CA GLY A 119 5.38 35.94 -3.07
C GLY A 119 4.96 35.32 -4.38
N THR A 120 5.92 35.15 -5.29
CA THR A 120 5.73 34.50 -6.59
C THR A 120 6.86 33.50 -6.82
N SER A 121 6.54 32.36 -7.44
CA SER A 121 7.55 31.34 -7.76
C SER A 121 7.03 30.39 -8.85
N ALA A 122 7.94 29.80 -9.59
CA ALA A 122 7.63 28.71 -10.49
C ALA A 122 7.69 27.38 -9.73
N ILE A 123 6.56 26.68 -9.60
CA ILE A 123 6.48 25.42 -8.83
C ILE A 123 6.53 24.22 -9.75
N ASN A 124 7.46 23.30 -9.49
CA ASN A 124 7.50 22.00 -10.15
C ASN A 124 6.42 21.06 -9.54
N GLN A 125 5.38 20.81 -10.31
CA GLN A 125 4.24 19.97 -9.91
C GLN A 125 4.39 18.52 -10.38
N ALA A 126 5.47 18.16 -11.09
CA ALA A 126 5.68 16.81 -11.62
C ALA A 126 5.48 15.66 -10.61
N PRO A 127 5.89 15.81 -9.33
CA PRO A 127 5.68 14.75 -8.34
C PRO A 127 4.19 14.39 -8.10
N VAL A 128 3.27 15.30 -8.39
CA VAL A 128 1.83 15.14 -8.13
C VAL A 128 1.03 15.02 -9.42
N THR A 129 1.33 15.85 -10.43
CA THR A 129 0.56 15.91 -11.69
C THR A 129 1.19 15.12 -12.82
N GLY A 130 2.47 14.78 -12.72
CA GLY A 130 3.27 14.17 -13.79
C GLY A 130 3.74 15.18 -14.84
N GLU A 131 3.34 16.45 -14.78
CA GLU A 131 3.74 17.49 -15.74
C GLU A 131 5.11 18.07 -15.36
N SER A 132 6.09 17.92 -16.25
CA SER A 132 7.48 18.32 -15.99
C SER A 132 7.75 19.83 -16.11
N ILE A 133 6.81 20.60 -16.65
CA ILE A 133 6.99 22.04 -16.83
C ILE A 133 6.58 22.76 -15.53
N PRO A 134 7.47 23.53 -14.90
CA PRO A 134 7.12 24.33 -13.74
C PRO A 134 5.99 25.33 -14.05
N VAL A 135 5.08 25.51 -13.13
CA VAL A 135 3.92 26.42 -13.26
C VAL A 135 4.15 27.65 -12.40
N ASP A 136 4.07 28.82 -13.01
CA ASP A 136 4.17 30.08 -12.28
C ASP A 136 2.99 30.23 -11.32
N LYS A 137 3.31 30.61 -10.08
CA LYS A 137 2.35 30.80 -9.00
C LYS A 137 2.37 32.24 -8.51
N VAL A 138 1.20 32.78 -8.36
CA VAL A 138 0.96 34.14 -7.90
C VAL A 138 -0.02 34.16 -6.72
N PRO A 139 0.03 35.18 -5.85
CA PRO A 139 -0.93 35.33 -4.77
C PRO A 139 -2.35 35.48 -5.27
N VAL A 140 -3.31 34.94 -4.52
CA VAL A 140 -4.76 35.20 -4.77
C VAL A 140 -5.06 36.69 -4.62
N ALA A 141 -5.95 37.21 -5.45
CA ALA A 141 -6.40 38.60 -5.37
C ALA A 141 -7.23 38.87 -4.10
N ASP A 142 -8.03 37.88 -3.66
CA ASP A 142 -8.86 37.95 -2.46
C ASP A 142 -8.75 36.68 -1.65
N ALA A 143 -7.99 36.73 -0.54
CA ALA A 143 -7.81 35.59 0.37
C ALA A 143 -9.12 35.24 1.12
N ALA A 144 -10.06 36.18 1.34
CA ALA A 144 -11.31 35.86 2.00
C ALA A 144 -12.22 35.05 1.08
N ALA A 145 -12.28 35.40 -0.19
CA ALA A 145 -13.01 34.63 -1.21
C ALA A 145 -12.38 33.23 -1.39
N ALA A 146 -11.05 33.13 -1.39
CA ALA A 146 -10.32 31.88 -1.50
C ALA A 146 -10.59 30.94 -0.30
N ARG A 147 -10.66 31.46 0.93
CA ARG A 147 -11.06 30.68 2.13
C ARG A 147 -12.49 30.18 2.05
N ALA A 148 -13.41 31.00 1.54
CA ALA A 148 -14.81 30.61 1.42
C ALA A 148 -15.03 29.48 0.40
N LYS A 149 -14.23 29.46 -0.67
CA LYS A 149 -14.31 28.45 -1.76
C LYS A 149 -12.93 27.99 -2.22
N PRO A 150 -12.23 27.18 -1.42
CA PRO A 150 -10.85 26.75 -1.74
C PRO A 150 -10.73 25.98 -3.06
N ASP A 151 -11.75 25.23 -3.42
CA ASP A 151 -11.78 24.44 -4.66
C ASP A 151 -12.00 25.30 -5.92
N ALA A 152 -12.47 26.54 -5.77
CA ALA A 152 -12.65 27.48 -6.86
C ALA A 152 -11.45 28.43 -7.05
N VAL A 153 -10.36 28.25 -6.28
CA VAL A 153 -9.13 29.02 -6.45
C VAL A 153 -8.51 28.69 -7.81
N ASP A 154 -8.07 29.72 -8.53
CA ASP A 154 -7.44 29.57 -9.84
C ASP A 154 -6.19 28.71 -9.77
N ALA A 155 -5.94 28.00 -10.88
CA ALA A 155 -4.79 27.10 -10.97
C ALA A 155 -3.44 27.82 -10.73
N GLU A 156 -3.35 29.10 -11.11
CA GLU A 156 -2.15 29.92 -10.91
C GLU A 156 -1.87 30.29 -9.44
N SER A 157 -2.86 30.17 -8.57
CA SER A 157 -2.67 30.47 -7.13
C SER A 157 -2.76 29.21 -6.27
N ARG A 158 -3.31 28.12 -6.79
CA ARG A 158 -3.47 26.85 -6.06
C ARG A 158 -2.18 26.04 -6.06
N VAL A 159 -1.85 25.46 -4.92
CA VAL A 159 -0.65 24.66 -4.71
C VAL A 159 -0.97 23.33 -4.02
N PHE A 160 -0.08 22.33 -4.20
CA PHE A 160 -0.26 20.98 -3.71
C PHE A 160 0.92 20.51 -2.86
N ALA A 161 0.63 19.74 -1.82
CA ALA A 161 1.62 19.09 -0.99
C ALA A 161 2.57 18.20 -1.81
N GLY A 162 3.86 18.17 -1.46
CA GLY A 162 4.87 17.37 -2.12
C GLY A 162 5.44 17.95 -3.42
N THR A 163 4.87 19.03 -3.97
CA THR A 163 5.45 19.79 -5.09
C THR A 163 6.68 20.57 -4.65
N ILE A 164 7.54 20.98 -5.58
CA ILE A 164 8.82 21.62 -5.26
C ILE A 164 8.74 23.08 -5.65
N ASN A 165 8.97 23.96 -4.67
CA ASN A 165 9.06 25.41 -4.88
C ASN A 165 10.31 25.74 -5.72
N GLY A 166 10.16 26.72 -6.60
CA GLY A 166 11.26 27.25 -7.42
C GLY A 166 12.14 28.25 -6.68
N GLY A 167 12.54 29.32 -7.38
CA GLY A 167 13.51 30.29 -6.87
C GLY A 167 12.94 31.38 -5.96
N GLY A 168 11.62 31.53 -5.85
CA GLY A 168 10.97 32.54 -5.01
C GLY A 168 10.56 32.00 -3.65
N ALA A 169 10.64 32.83 -2.60
CA ALA A 169 9.99 32.48 -1.33
C ALA A 169 8.52 32.80 -1.40
N ILE A 170 7.65 31.87 -0.97
CA ILE A 170 6.20 32.03 -0.97
C ILE A 170 5.60 31.75 0.40
N GLU A 171 4.47 32.40 0.70
CA GLU A 171 3.64 32.07 1.83
C GLU A 171 2.33 31.47 1.30
N ILE A 172 1.95 30.33 1.80
CA ILE A 172 0.74 29.62 1.41
C ILE A 172 -0.21 29.51 2.59
N GLU A 173 -1.49 29.65 2.36
CA GLU A 173 -2.51 29.34 3.35
C GLU A 173 -3.05 27.94 3.14
N VAL A 174 -3.03 27.14 4.20
CA VAL A 174 -3.41 25.71 4.18
C VAL A 174 -4.92 25.58 4.05
N THR A 175 -5.38 24.80 3.08
CA THR A 175 -6.81 24.54 2.84
C THR A 175 -7.24 23.12 3.22
N ARG A 176 -6.28 22.19 3.33
CA ARG A 176 -6.55 20.79 3.68
C ARG A 176 -5.51 20.29 4.67
N ARG A 177 -5.92 19.39 5.56
CA ARG A 177 -4.99 18.68 6.46
C ARG A 177 -4.11 17.73 5.64
N SER A 178 -2.95 17.35 6.19
CA SER A 178 -1.99 16.47 5.53
C SER A 178 -2.62 15.17 5.01
N ASN A 179 -3.48 14.52 5.80
CA ASN A 179 -4.18 13.29 5.44
C ASN A 179 -5.30 13.47 4.39
N GLU A 180 -5.73 14.70 4.11
CA GLU A 180 -6.75 15.05 3.13
C GLU A 180 -6.16 15.67 1.86
N SER A 181 -4.83 15.83 1.80
CA SER A 181 -4.12 16.39 0.65
C SER A 181 -4.35 15.57 -0.63
N ALA A 182 -4.13 16.20 -1.78
CA ALA A 182 -4.20 15.52 -3.08
C ALA A 182 -3.25 14.31 -3.12
N LEU A 183 -2.02 14.47 -2.63
CA LEU A 183 -1.02 13.40 -2.54
C LEU A 183 -1.50 12.26 -1.64
N ALA A 184 -2.02 12.55 -0.45
CA ALA A 184 -2.54 11.54 0.48
C ALA A 184 -3.70 10.73 -0.14
N LYS A 185 -4.58 11.38 -0.90
CA LYS A 185 -5.67 10.71 -1.63
C LYS A 185 -5.14 9.76 -2.71
N VAL A 186 -4.12 10.16 -3.47
CA VAL A 186 -3.50 9.30 -4.48
C VAL A 186 -2.86 8.09 -3.82
N VAL A 187 -2.05 8.28 -2.78
CA VAL A 187 -1.42 7.19 -2.02
C VAL A 187 -2.48 6.22 -1.48
N LYS A 188 -3.55 6.75 -0.91
CA LYS A 188 -4.67 5.95 -0.40
C LYS A 188 -5.36 5.14 -1.50
N MET A 189 -5.69 5.78 -2.64
CA MET A 189 -6.33 5.09 -3.78
C MET A 189 -5.46 3.97 -4.33
N VAL A 190 -4.15 4.18 -4.47
CA VAL A 190 -3.21 3.16 -4.95
C VAL A 190 -3.11 2.02 -3.94
N SER A 191 -3.00 2.32 -2.65
CA SER A 191 -2.97 1.31 -1.58
C SER A 191 -4.27 0.49 -1.49
N GLU A 192 -5.42 1.14 -1.65
CA GLU A 192 -6.72 0.46 -1.70
C GLU A 192 -6.86 -0.42 -2.94
N ALA A 193 -6.37 0.03 -4.09
CA ALA A 193 -6.38 -0.76 -5.33
C ALA A 193 -5.52 -2.02 -5.21
N GLU A 194 -4.37 -1.95 -4.52
CA GLU A 194 -3.52 -3.12 -4.26
C GLU A 194 -4.15 -4.12 -3.28
N THR A 195 -4.84 -3.62 -2.25
CA THR A 195 -5.48 -4.49 -1.25
C THR A 195 -6.79 -5.08 -1.73
N GLN A 196 -7.39 -4.54 -2.79
CA GLN A 196 -8.60 -5.08 -3.39
C GLN A 196 -8.29 -6.36 -4.17
N LYS A 197 -8.66 -7.51 -3.60
CA LYS A 197 -8.63 -8.79 -4.32
C LYS A 197 -9.41 -8.68 -5.63
N SER A 198 -8.81 -9.11 -6.73
CA SER A 198 -9.48 -9.16 -8.02
C SER A 198 -10.73 -10.05 -7.96
N PRO A 199 -11.72 -9.87 -8.87
CA PRO A 199 -12.87 -10.78 -8.96
C PRO A 199 -12.45 -12.24 -9.11
N THR A 200 -11.40 -12.50 -9.89
CA THR A 200 -10.83 -13.84 -10.09
C THR A 200 -10.29 -14.40 -8.78
N GLN A 201 -9.57 -13.62 -8.00
CA GLN A 201 -9.01 -14.03 -6.73
C GLN A 201 -10.09 -14.35 -5.69
N ARG A 202 -11.19 -13.54 -5.66
CA ARG A 202 -12.36 -13.83 -4.81
C ARG A 202 -13.08 -15.11 -5.23
N PHE A 203 -13.12 -15.41 -6.52
CA PHE A 203 -13.68 -16.67 -7.03
C PHE A 203 -12.81 -17.85 -6.59
N THR A 204 -11.48 -17.75 -6.74
CA THR A 204 -10.52 -18.76 -6.28
C THR A 204 -10.65 -19.00 -4.77
N ASP A 205 -10.65 -17.96 -3.94
CA ASP A 205 -10.84 -18.09 -2.49
C ASP A 205 -12.15 -18.81 -2.11
N ARG A 206 -13.23 -18.55 -2.87
CA ARG A 206 -14.53 -19.21 -2.66
C ARG A 206 -14.50 -20.68 -3.08
N PHE A 207 -13.86 -20.96 -4.19
CA PHE A 207 -13.68 -22.32 -4.70
C PHE A 207 -12.83 -23.15 -3.74
N GLU A 208 -11.69 -22.63 -3.29
CA GLU A 208 -10.79 -23.28 -2.34
C GLU A 208 -11.47 -23.64 -1.03
N ARG A 209 -12.32 -22.78 -0.53
CA ARG A 209 -13.08 -23.02 0.72
C ARG A 209 -13.95 -24.28 0.69
N ILE A 210 -14.37 -24.70 -0.49
CA ILE A 210 -15.18 -25.91 -0.69
C ILE A 210 -14.30 -27.05 -1.17
N PHE A 211 -13.42 -26.77 -2.13
CA PHE A 211 -12.61 -27.77 -2.81
C PHE A 211 -11.58 -28.40 -1.85
N VAL A 212 -10.85 -27.61 -1.07
CA VAL A 212 -9.81 -28.12 -0.18
C VAL A 212 -10.38 -29.10 0.88
N PRO A 213 -11.44 -28.76 1.65
CA PRO A 213 -12.07 -29.73 2.55
C PRO A 213 -12.62 -30.97 1.84
N ALA A 214 -13.20 -30.82 0.65
CA ALA A 214 -13.74 -31.94 -0.11
C ALA A 214 -12.64 -32.92 -0.53
N VAL A 215 -11.49 -32.40 -1.00
CA VAL A 215 -10.33 -33.22 -1.36
C VAL A 215 -9.73 -33.91 -0.14
N LEU A 216 -9.61 -33.20 0.99
CA LEU A 216 -9.12 -33.79 2.24
C LEU A 216 -10.01 -34.94 2.72
N VAL A 217 -11.35 -34.75 2.71
CA VAL A 217 -12.28 -35.81 3.07
C VAL A 217 -12.19 -37.00 2.11
N LEU A 218 -12.13 -36.73 0.81
CA LEU A 218 -11.98 -37.78 -0.21
C LEU A 218 -10.67 -38.54 -0.02
N SER A 219 -9.56 -37.85 0.26
CA SER A 219 -8.24 -38.47 0.51
C SER A 219 -8.29 -39.41 1.74
N VAL A 220 -8.96 -38.98 2.82
CA VAL A 220 -9.16 -39.80 4.01
C VAL A 220 -10.03 -41.02 3.68
N LEU A 221 -11.12 -40.83 2.96
CA LEU A 221 -12.01 -41.95 2.54
C LEU A 221 -11.28 -42.98 1.69
N LEU A 222 -10.44 -42.52 0.74
CA LEU A 222 -9.63 -43.41 -0.09
C LEU A 222 -8.56 -44.14 0.71
N LEU A 223 -7.95 -43.49 1.71
CA LEU A 223 -6.99 -44.13 2.60
C LEU A 223 -7.58 -45.28 3.41
N PHE A 224 -8.87 -45.20 3.75
CA PHE A 224 -9.60 -46.30 4.43
C PHE A 224 -10.29 -47.25 3.47
N ALA A 225 -10.38 -46.96 2.17
CA ALA A 225 -11.03 -47.82 1.19
C ALA A 225 -10.39 -49.21 1.08
N TRP A 226 -9.05 -49.29 1.24
CA TRP A 226 -8.32 -50.56 1.20
C TRP A 226 -8.75 -51.51 2.31
N VAL A 227 -9.17 -50.98 3.48
CA VAL A 227 -9.70 -51.79 4.59
C VAL A 227 -11.00 -52.49 4.23
N VAL A 228 -11.75 -51.92 3.28
CA VAL A 228 -13.06 -52.44 2.84
C VAL A 228 -12.93 -53.39 1.64
N VAL A 229 -11.90 -53.18 0.80
CA VAL A 229 -11.75 -53.90 -0.48
C VAL A 229 -10.85 -55.15 -0.34
N ASP A 230 -10.17 -55.36 0.81
CA ASP A 230 -9.36 -56.56 1.16
C ASP A 230 -8.24 -56.90 0.13
N GLU A 231 -7.84 -55.94 -0.75
CA GLU A 231 -6.74 -56.13 -1.67
C GLU A 231 -5.54 -55.24 -1.26
N PRO A 232 -4.33 -55.81 -1.06
CA PRO A 232 -3.13 -54.98 -0.81
C PRO A 232 -2.73 -54.24 -2.10
N PHE A 233 -2.39 -52.98 -1.98
CA PHE A 233 -1.74 -52.19 -3.03
C PHE A 233 -0.31 -52.65 -3.25
#